data_edc2d8c6a71e4ee8199d228912675887
#
_entry.id   edc2d8c6a71e4ee8199d228912675887
#
_cell.length_a   1.000
_cell.length_b   1.000
_cell.length_c   1.000
_cell.angle_alpha   90.00
_cell.angle_beta   90.00
_cell.angle_gamma   90.00
#
_symmetry.space_group_name_H-M   'P 1'
#
loop_
_entity.id
_entity.type
_entity.pdbx_description
1 polymer ?
#
loop_
_entity_poly.entity_id
_entity_poly.type
_entity_poly.pdbx_seq_one_letter_code
_entity_poly.pdbx_strand_id
1 'polypeptide(L)'
;MIFPHHECEIAQSCGSSGQDYFAKFWLHARFLFVEGEKMSKSLGNFYTARDVFEGKVKTPDGKTENWHPAVLRLELIKSHYSGNLNFQSKGLVDSAKTINRLVEFRRSLEEKTGGQEAEVDLTHPVLGAFAEALADNLNIAGALGVMNPWVKGDHPDPRESLAVWKKMNSVLSIAPINEGIENAVQETQSDSDSAAFEQAQQWAREMDVARKDKDWATSDALRDKIHEAGFEVQQGEDGSTIKRKLS
;
A
#
# COMPACT_ATOMS: atom_id res chain seq x y z
N MET A 1 12.03 -27.98 -2.95
CA MET A 1 13.12 -27.64 -1.98
C MET A 1 13.18 -28.57 -0.78
N ILE A 2 12.21 -29.47 -0.58
CA ILE A 2 12.25 -30.41 0.55
C ILE A 2 13.54 -31.23 0.45
N PHE A 3 13.75 -31.92 -0.64
CA PHE A 3 14.98 -32.66 -0.91
C PHE A 3 15.79 -31.98 -2.03
N PRO A 4 17.12 -31.85 -1.89
CA PRO A 4 17.95 -32.28 -0.74
C PRO A 4 18.09 -31.22 0.37
N HIS A 5 17.66 -29.98 0.16
CA HIS A 5 18.03 -28.85 1.02
C HIS A 5 17.52 -29.01 2.45
N HIS A 6 16.21 -29.14 2.69
CA HIS A 6 15.66 -29.24 4.04
C HIS A 6 16.07 -30.53 4.76
N GLU A 7 16.24 -31.63 4.01
CA GLU A 7 16.77 -32.87 4.59
C GLU A 7 18.22 -32.70 5.09
N CYS A 8 19.04 -31.96 4.34
CA CYS A 8 20.40 -31.65 4.77
C CYS A 8 20.41 -30.71 5.98
N GLU A 9 19.50 -29.71 6.05
CA GLU A 9 19.36 -28.83 7.20
C GLU A 9 18.97 -29.60 8.47
N ILE A 10 18.02 -30.53 8.36
CA ILE A 10 17.64 -31.41 9.48
C ILE A 10 18.83 -32.24 9.95
N ALA A 11 19.51 -32.92 9.02
CA ALA A 11 20.64 -33.78 9.36
C ALA A 11 21.78 -33.03 10.04
N GLN A 12 22.15 -31.85 9.53
CA GLN A 12 23.22 -31.03 10.11
C GLN A 12 22.82 -30.46 11.46
N SER A 13 21.60 -29.89 11.59
CA SER A 13 21.16 -29.27 12.82
C SER A 13 20.92 -30.28 13.95
N CYS A 14 20.30 -31.41 13.65
CA CYS A 14 20.12 -32.49 14.61
C CYS A 14 21.46 -33.13 15.02
N GLY A 15 22.36 -33.37 14.05
CA GLY A 15 23.70 -33.89 14.33
C GLY A 15 24.56 -32.96 15.17
N SER A 16 24.43 -31.64 14.98
CA SER A 16 25.18 -30.64 15.78
C SER A 16 24.60 -30.43 17.18
N SER A 17 23.27 -30.40 17.30
CA SER A 17 22.57 -30.08 18.54
C SER A 17 22.32 -31.31 19.42
N GLY A 18 22.38 -32.51 18.88
CA GLY A 18 21.96 -33.75 19.53
C GLY A 18 20.46 -33.85 19.80
N GLN A 19 19.66 -33.00 19.16
CA GLN A 19 18.19 -33.00 19.26
C GLN A 19 17.59 -33.86 18.16
N ASP A 20 16.44 -34.51 18.44
CA ASP A 20 15.73 -35.35 17.46
C ASP A 20 14.96 -34.53 16.41
N TYR A 21 14.86 -33.22 16.59
CA TYR A 21 14.16 -32.35 15.67
C TYR A 21 14.87 -31.00 15.53
N PHE A 22 14.77 -30.41 14.32
CA PHE A 22 15.26 -29.06 14.00
C PHE A 22 14.19 -28.00 14.11
N ALA A 23 13.01 -28.26 13.58
CA ALA A 23 11.86 -27.33 13.60
C ALA A 23 10.57 -28.11 13.91
N LYS A 24 9.68 -27.48 14.71
CA LYS A 24 8.36 -28.05 15.03
C LYS A 24 7.38 -27.93 13.87
N PHE A 25 7.52 -26.87 13.07
CA PHE A 25 6.66 -26.58 11.93
C PHE A 25 7.50 -26.25 10.71
N TRP A 26 7.09 -26.77 9.56
CA TRP A 26 7.74 -26.56 8.27
C TRP A 26 6.77 -25.93 7.30
N LEU A 27 7.13 -24.76 6.77
CA LEU A 27 6.37 -24.07 5.74
C LEU A 27 7.19 -24.05 4.44
N HIS A 28 6.59 -24.56 3.37
CA HIS A 28 7.22 -24.62 2.05
C HIS A 28 6.55 -23.64 1.10
N ALA A 29 7.21 -22.52 0.83
CA ALA A 29 6.77 -21.58 -0.18
C ALA A 29 7.02 -22.13 -1.59
N ARG A 30 6.18 -21.73 -2.55
CA ARG A 30 6.35 -22.02 -3.96
C ARG A 30 7.32 -21.04 -4.62
N PHE A 31 7.37 -21.06 -5.94
CA PHE A 31 8.27 -20.21 -6.71
C PHE A 31 7.77 -18.78 -6.82
N LEU A 32 8.74 -17.87 -6.85
CA LEU A 32 8.54 -16.47 -7.21
C LEU A 32 8.79 -16.32 -8.71
N PHE A 33 7.78 -15.84 -9.42
CA PHE A 33 7.87 -15.37 -10.79
C PHE A 33 7.93 -13.84 -10.79
N VAL A 34 8.54 -13.28 -11.81
CA VAL A 34 8.60 -11.83 -12.04
C VAL A 34 8.06 -11.57 -13.43
N GLU A 35 6.98 -10.78 -13.51
CA GLU A 35 6.28 -10.48 -14.78
C GLU A 35 5.91 -11.75 -15.58
N GLY A 36 5.52 -12.81 -14.87
CA GLY A 36 5.11 -14.09 -15.47
C GLY A 36 6.24 -15.08 -15.79
N GLU A 37 7.50 -14.66 -15.65
CA GLU A 37 8.66 -15.50 -15.94
C GLU A 37 9.42 -15.87 -14.67
N LYS A 38 10.16 -16.99 -14.72
CA LYS A 38 11.02 -17.40 -13.61
C LYS A 38 12.10 -16.34 -13.39
N MET A 39 12.23 -15.88 -12.14
CA MET A 39 13.26 -14.92 -11.77
C MET A 39 14.65 -15.48 -12.02
N SER A 40 15.47 -14.76 -12.80
CA SER A 40 16.80 -15.19 -13.20
C SER A 40 17.71 -13.98 -13.48
N LYS A 41 18.97 -14.07 -13.07
CA LYS A 41 19.97 -13.03 -13.39
C LYS A 41 20.22 -12.91 -14.89
N SER A 42 20.16 -14.01 -15.63
CA SER A 42 20.39 -14.02 -17.09
C SER A 42 19.25 -13.35 -17.87
N LEU A 43 18.04 -13.30 -17.33
CA LEU A 43 16.88 -12.65 -17.93
C LEU A 43 16.79 -11.15 -17.54
N GLY A 44 17.63 -10.68 -16.63
CA GLY A 44 17.59 -9.30 -16.16
C GLY A 44 16.36 -8.95 -15.31
N ASN A 45 15.57 -9.95 -14.92
CA ASN A 45 14.36 -9.81 -14.10
C ASN A 45 14.60 -10.17 -12.62
N PHE A 46 15.84 -10.11 -12.18
CA PHE A 46 16.22 -10.38 -10.80
C PHE A 46 16.23 -9.06 -10.00
N TYR A 47 15.32 -8.95 -9.04
CA TYR A 47 15.24 -7.82 -8.13
C TYR A 47 15.49 -8.25 -6.69
N THR A 48 16.29 -7.48 -5.97
CA THR A 48 16.42 -7.57 -4.51
C THR A 48 15.38 -6.68 -3.85
N ALA A 49 15.08 -6.89 -2.57
CA ALA A 49 14.24 -5.97 -1.79
C ALA A 49 14.80 -4.53 -1.84
N ARG A 50 16.13 -4.39 -1.80
CA ARG A 50 16.80 -3.09 -1.91
C ARG A 50 16.50 -2.40 -3.24
N ASP A 51 16.51 -3.14 -4.36
CA ASP A 51 16.21 -2.57 -5.67
C ASP A 51 14.78 -2.03 -5.74
N VAL A 52 13.83 -2.67 -5.04
CA VAL A 52 12.45 -2.18 -4.91
C VAL A 52 12.43 -0.87 -4.11
N PHE A 53 13.14 -0.82 -2.98
CA PHE A 53 13.16 0.37 -2.12
C PHE A 53 13.92 1.56 -2.75
N GLU A 54 14.91 1.29 -3.59
CA GLU A 54 15.70 2.29 -4.32
C GLU A 54 15.08 2.69 -5.67
N GLY A 55 13.86 2.27 -5.97
CA GLY A 55 13.13 2.65 -7.18
C GLY A 55 13.67 2.06 -8.48
N LYS A 56 14.42 0.95 -8.44
CA LYS A 56 14.91 0.29 -9.66
C LYS A 56 13.86 -0.52 -10.39
N VAL A 57 12.74 -0.85 -9.72
CA VAL A 57 11.59 -1.50 -10.33
C VAL A 57 10.67 -0.43 -10.91
N LYS A 58 10.59 -0.39 -12.23
CA LYS A 58 9.75 0.58 -12.93
C LYS A 58 8.27 0.24 -12.77
N THR A 59 7.45 1.27 -12.59
CA THR A 59 5.99 1.16 -12.64
C THR A 59 5.52 0.81 -14.06
N PRO A 60 4.28 0.38 -14.27
CA PRO A 60 3.75 0.06 -15.61
C PRO A 60 3.82 1.21 -16.60
N ASP A 61 3.80 2.47 -16.13
CA ASP A 61 3.95 3.69 -16.92
C ASP A 61 5.43 4.11 -17.11
N GLY A 62 6.37 3.27 -16.66
CA GLY A 62 7.81 3.44 -16.85
C GLY A 62 8.49 4.38 -15.86
N LYS A 63 7.78 4.89 -14.87
CA LYS A 63 8.37 5.74 -13.81
C LYS A 63 9.16 4.91 -12.81
N THR A 64 10.09 5.56 -12.14
CA THR A 64 10.83 5.00 -11.00
C THR A 64 10.24 5.54 -9.70
N GLU A 65 9.91 4.65 -8.77
CA GLU A 65 9.35 5.02 -7.47
C GLU A 65 10.06 4.25 -6.35
N ASN A 66 10.38 4.95 -5.28
CA ASN A 66 10.92 4.33 -4.06
C ASN A 66 9.77 3.74 -3.26
N TRP A 67 9.71 2.43 -3.19
CA TRP A 67 8.62 1.76 -2.50
C TRP A 67 8.90 1.58 -1.02
N HIS A 68 7.91 1.94 -0.19
CA HIS A 68 8.00 1.65 1.24
C HIS A 68 8.03 0.14 1.50
N PRO A 69 8.82 -0.36 2.50
CA PRO A 69 8.89 -1.79 2.82
C PRO A 69 7.54 -2.47 3.05
N ALA A 70 6.56 -1.77 3.62
CA ALA A 70 5.21 -2.29 3.81
C ALA A 70 4.51 -2.63 2.48
N VAL A 71 4.79 -1.87 1.40
CA VAL A 71 4.23 -2.13 0.05
C VAL A 71 4.75 -3.45 -0.48
N LEU A 72 6.07 -3.66 -0.43
CA LEU A 72 6.67 -4.93 -0.83
C LEU A 72 6.17 -6.07 0.06
N ARG A 73 6.08 -5.85 1.38
CA ARG A 73 5.54 -6.86 2.30
C ARG A 73 4.13 -7.27 1.90
N LEU A 74 3.22 -6.32 1.71
CA LEU A 74 1.84 -6.63 1.30
C LEU A 74 1.82 -7.35 -0.05
N GLU A 75 2.61 -6.89 -1.03
CA GLU A 75 2.71 -7.53 -2.34
C GLU A 75 3.09 -9.01 -2.24
N LEU A 76 4.04 -9.35 -1.37
CA LEU A 76 4.52 -10.71 -1.20
C LEU A 76 3.55 -11.60 -0.41
N ILE A 77 2.88 -11.06 0.63
CA ILE A 77 2.03 -11.87 1.51
C ILE A 77 0.56 -11.93 1.09
N LYS A 78 0.10 -11.08 0.18
CA LYS A 78 -1.30 -11.07 -0.29
C LYS A 78 -1.70 -12.33 -1.07
N SER A 79 -0.71 -13.07 -1.59
CA SER A 79 -0.90 -14.36 -2.23
C SER A 79 -0.61 -15.48 -1.25
N HIS A 80 -1.33 -16.62 -1.37
CA HIS A 80 -1.10 -17.75 -0.50
C HIS A 80 0.30 -18.35 -0.74
N TYR A 81 1.07 -18.59 0.32
CA TYR A 81 2.47 -19.04 0.25
C TYR A 81 2.64 -20.39 -0.46
N SER A 82 1.63 -21.27 -0.43
CA SER A 82 1.65 -22.56 -1.13
C SER A 82 1.34 -22.46 -2.65
N GLY A 83 0.96 -21.28 -3.13
CA GLY A 83 0.79 -20.95 -4.55
C GLY A 83 2.05 -20.32 -5.14
N ASN A 84 2.14 -20.29 -6.48
CA ASN A 84 3.16 -19.49 -7.14
C ASN A 84 2.85 -18.01 -7.00
N LEU A 85 3.81 -17.23 -6.54
CA LEU A 85 3.70 -15.78 -6.50
C LEU A 85 4.23 -15.20 -7.81
N ASN A 86 3.44 -14.37 -8.48
CA ASN A 86 3.87 -13.59 -9.63
C ASN A 86 4.02 -12.13 -9.21
N PHE A 87 5.26 -11.72 -8.96
CA PHE A 87 5.60 -10.34 -8.63
C PHE A 87 5.49 -9.47 -9.88
N GLN A 88 4.67 -8.45 -9.80
CA GLN A 88 4.45 -7.51 -10.90
C GLN A 88 4.55 -6.07 -10.40
N SER A 89 5.11 -5.20 -11.22
CA SER A 89 5.22 -3.77 -10.91
C SER A 89 3.84 -3.13 -10.66
N LYS A 90 2.82 -3.53 -11.41
CA LYS A 90 1.42 -3.13 -11.15
C LYS A 90 0.94 -3.54 -9.76
N GLY A 91 1.37 -4.70 -9.28
CA GLY A 91 1.02 -5.19 -7.95
C GLY A 91 1.52 -4.31 -6.82
N LEU A 92 2.70 -3.69 -6.98
CA LEU A 92 3.23 -2.69 -6.02
C LEU A 92 2.32 -1.47 -5.95
N VAL A 93 1.88 -0.93 -7.10
CA VAL A 93 0.95 0.20 -7.16
C VAL A 93 -0.37 -0.13 -6.44
N ASP A 94 -0.94 -1.30 -6.70
CA ASP A 94 -2.20 -1.72 -6.08
C ASP A 94 -2.04 -1.97 -4.58
N SER A 95 -0.90 -2.50 -4.16
CA SER A 95 -0.55 -2.70 -2.74
C SER A 95 -0.35 -1.36 -2.03
N ALA A 96 0.30 -0.37 -2.65
CA ALA A 96 0.45 0.98 -2.13
C ALA A 96 -0.91 1.66 -1.90
N LYS A 97 -1.83 1.61 -2.88
CA LYS A 97 -3.19 2.12 -2.74
C LYS A 97 -3.94 1.48 -1.56
N THR A 98 -3.74 0.18 -1.36
CA THR A 98 -4.36 -0.54 -0.24
C THR A 98 -3.82 -0.05 1.09
N ILE A 99 -2.49 0.10 1.21
CA ILE A 99 -1.84 0.60 2.43
C ILE A 99 -2.28 2.02 2.74
N ASN A 100 -2.31 2.91 1.74
CA ASN A 100 -2.76 4.29 1.91
C ASN A 100 -4.17 4.33 2.53
N ARG A 101 -5.10 3.56 1.98
CA ARG A 101 -6.46 3.48 2.52
C ARG A 101 -6.49 2.97 3.97
N LEU A 102 -5.64 2.00 4.32
CA LEU A 102 -5.55 1.49 5.70
C LEU A 102 -4.97 2.53 6.66
N VAL A 103 -3.97 3.30 6.22
CA VAL A 103 -3.36 4.37 7.00
C VAL A 103 -4.32 5.54 7.17
N GLU A 104 -5.02 5.96 6.11
CA GLU A 104 -6.04 7.02 6.16
C GLU A 104 -7.19 6.65 7.09
N PHE A 105 -7.65 5.41 7.04
CA PHE A 105 -8.68 4.91 7.96
C PHE A 105 -8.21 5.00 9.42
N ARG A 106 -7.00 4.51 9.74
CA ARG A 106 -6.42 4.64 11.08
C ARG A 106 -6.37 6.10 11.52
N ARG A 107 -5.84 7.00 10.68
CA ARG A 107 -5.72 8.43 10.98
C ARG A 107 -7.07 9.04 11.28
N SER A 108 -8.09 8.75 10.47
CA SER A 108 -9.47 9.22 10.72
C SER A 108 -10.01 8.75 12.07
N LEU A 109 -9.69 7.53 12.51
CA LEU A 109 -10.09 7.04 13.83
C LEU A 109 -9.31 7.75 14.94
N GLU A 110 -7.99 7.93 14.78
CA GLU A 110 -7.14 8.63 15.75
C GLU A 110 -7.55 10.10 15.93
N GLU A 111 -7.90 10.80 14.86
CA GLU A 111 -8.45 12.15 14.90
C GLU A 111 -9.77 12.22 15.71
N LYS A 112 -10.69 11.29 15.46
CA LYS A 112 -11.98 11.21 16.17
C LYS A 112 -11.84 10.86 17.64
N THR A 113 -10.80 10.13 18.02
CA THR A 113 -10.61 9.62 19.39
C THR A 113 -9.55 10.36 20.18
N GLY A 114 -8.81 11.29 19.55
CA GLY A 114 -7.61 11.89 20.12
C GLY A 114 -6.52 10.85 20.39
N GLY A 115 -6.46 9.78 19.60
CA GLY A 115 -5.51 8.67 19.74
C GLY A 115 -5.86 7.66 20.84
N GLN A 116 -6.98 7.86 21.56
CA GLN A 116 -7.44 6.93 22.59
C GLN A 116 -8.13 5.73 21.97
N GLU A 117 -7.79 4.55 22.42
CA GLU A 117 -8.42 3.28 22.01
C GLU A 117 -9.16 2.63 23.18
N ALA A 118 -10.15 1.81 22.89
CA ALA A 118 -10.79 0.95 23.86
C ALA A 118 -9.89 -0.27 24.18
N GLU A 119 -10.20 -0.98 25.25
CA GLU A 119 -9.64 -2.32 25.45
C GLU A 119 -10.11 -3.24 24.32
N VAL A 120 -9.18 -4.05 23.78
CA VAL A 120 -9.48 -4.94 22.65
C VAL A 120 -10.43 -6.06 23.10
N ASP A 121 -11.63 -6.06 22.57
CA ASP A 121 -12.54 -7.20 22.69
C ASP A 121 -12.15 -8.29 21.67
N LEU A 122 -11.52 -9.34 22.15
CA LEU A 122 -11.14 -10.49 21.30
C LEU A 122 -12.32 -11.30 20.79
N THR A 123 -13.54 -11.08 21.34
CA THR A 123 -14.78 -11.72 20.85
C THR A 123 -15.43 -10.93 19.72
N HIS A 124 -14.87 -9.77 19.35
CA HIS A 124 -15.40 -8.96 18.25
C HIS A 124 -15.51 -9.78 16.96
N PRO A 125 -16.69 -9.81 16.29
CA PRO A 125 -16.96 -10.73 15.17
C PRO A 125 -15.93 -10.64 14.03
N VAL A 126 -15.44 -9.44 13.74
CA VAL A 126 -14.42 -9.22 12.69
C VAL A 126 -13.08 -9.85 13.07
N LEU A 127 -12.67 -9.78 14.35
CA LEU A 127 -11.45 -10.44 14.82
C LEU A 127 -11.60 -11.96 14.77
N GLY A 128 -12.76 -12.50 15.08
CA GLY A 128 -13.08 -13.92 14.93
C GLY A 128 -12.91 -14.37 13.47
N ALA A 129 -13.60 -13.71 12.53
CA ALA A 129 -13.50 -14.03 11.10
C ALA A 129 -12.08 -13.86 10.55
N PHE A 130 -11.34 -12.83 11.00
CA PHE A 130 -9.94 -12.61 10.64
C PHE A 130 -9.04 -13.75 11.16
N ALA A 131 -9.24 -14.18 12.40
CA ALA A 131 -8.49 -15.27 12.99
C ALA A 131 -8.81 -16.61 12.34
N GLU A 132 -10.07 -16.89 11.99
CA GLU A 132 -10.49 -18.08 11.24
C GLU A 132 -9.79 -18.15 9.87
N ALA A 133 -9.76 -17.04 9.14
CA ALA A 133 -9.05 -16.97 7.86
C ALA A 133 -7.54 -17.29 8.01
N LEU A 134 -6.90 -16.80 9.07
CA LEU A 134 -5.49 -17.11 9.34
C LEU A 134 -5.29 -18.54 9.84
N ALA A 135 -6.24 -19.11 10.56
CA ALA A 135 -6.21 -20.51 11.02
C ALA A 135 -6.35 -21.51 9.85
N ASP A 136 -6.98 -21.07 8.75
CA ASP A 136 -7.03 -21.83 7.51
C ASP A 136 -5.71 -21.71 6.73
N ASN A 137 -4.70 -22.44 7.20
CA ASN A 137 -3.39 -22.54 6.55
C ASN A 137 -2.73 -21.18 6.22
N LEU A 138 -2.81 -20.22 7.14
CA LEU A 138 -2.28 -18.86 6.99
C LEU A 138 -2.83 -18.14 5.75
N ASN A 139 -4.13 -18.24 5.50
CA ASN A 139 -4.82 -17.61 4.39
C ASN A 139 -4.89 -16.08 4.59
N ILE A 140 -3.78 -15.40 4.30
CA ILE A 140 -3.68 -13.94 4.42
C ILE A 140 -4.61 -13.26 3.43
N ALA A 141 -4.82 -13.82 2.24
CA ALA A 141 -5.78 -13.28 1.28
C ALA A 141 -7.21 -13.26 1.86
N GLY A 142 -7.61 -14.34 2.55
CA GLY A 142 -8.88 -14.39 3.29
C GLY A 142 -8.95 -13.38 4.41
N ALA A 143 -7.88 -13.23 5.20
CA ALA A 143 -7.79 -12.23 6.28
C ALA A 143 -7.92 -10.79 5.74
N LEU A 144 -7.28 -10.47 4.61
CA LEU A 144 -7.45 -9.20 3.90
C LEU A 144 -8.87 -9.04 3.33
N GLY A 145 -9.50 -10.15 2.91
CA GLY A 145 -10.90 -10.20 2.48
C GLY A 145 -11.88 -9.85 3.59
N VAL A 146 -11.55 -10.12 4.85
CA VAL A 146 -12.31 -9.68 6.04
C VAL A 146 -12.00 -8.21 6.37
N MET A 147 -10.73 -7.84 6.41
CA MET A 147 -10.27 -6.50 6.82
C MET A 147 -10.74 -5.40 5.85
N ASN A 148 -10.60 -5.60 4.54
CA ASN A 148 -10.88 -4.56 3.54
C ASN A 148 -12.36 -4.11 3.48
N PRO A 149 -13.38 -5.00 3.49
CA PRO A 149 -14.77 -4.60 3.57
C PRO A 149 -15.10 -3.92 4.91
N TRP A 150 -14.54 -4.43 6.02
CA TRP A 150 -14.76 -3.85 7.33
C TRP A 150 -14.28 -2.39 7.41
N VAL A 151 -13.09 -2.08 6.89
CA VAL A 151 -12.56 -0.70 6.83
C VAL A 151 -13.50 0.26 6.08
N LYS A 152 -14.30 -0.25 5.13
CA LYS A 152 -15.28 0.56 4.37
C LYS A 152 -16.66 0.63 5.01
N GLY A 153 -16.87 -0.11 6.09
CA GLY A 153 -18.15 -0.17 6.79
C GLY A 153 -18.37 1.01 7.74
N ASP A 154 -19.47 0.94 8.49
CA ASP A 154 -19.77 1.90 9.54
C ASP A 154 -19.01 1.59 10.82
N HIS A 155 -18.53 2.63 11.49
CA HIS A 155 -17.73 2.56 12.70
C HIS A 155 -18.38 3.43 13.80
N PRO A 156 -19.46 2.95 14.44
CA PRO A 156 -20.21 3.73 15.43
C PRO A 156 -19.41 4.03 16.70
N ASP A 157 -18.48 3.12 17.06
CA ASP A 157 -17.49 3.35 18.11
C ASP A 157 -16.07 3.44 17.49
N PRO A 158 -15.54 4.65 17.30
CA PRO A 158 -14.20 4.83 16.74
C PRO A 158 -13.06 4.30 17.64
N ARG A 159 -13.26 4.25 18.99
CA ARG A 159 -12.25 3.74 19.91
C ARG A 159 -12.12 2.22 19.83
N GLU A 160 -13.26 1.52 19.78
CA GLU A 160 -13.30 0.08 19.53
C GLU A 160 -12.71 -0.25 18.16
N SER A 161 -13.13 0.48 17.13
CA SER A 161 -12.64 0.29 15.75
C SER A 161 -11.12 0.50 15.64
N LEU A 162 -10.56 1.47 16.37
CA LEU A 162 -9.13 1.69 16.42
C LEU A 162 -8.40 0.50 17.08
N ALA A 163 -8.93 -0.02 18.19
CA ALA A 163 -8.36 -1.18 18.86
C ALA A 163 -8.40 -2.44 17.98
N VAL A 164 -9.53 -2.70 17.31
CA VAL A 164 -9.70 -3.80 16.36
C VAL A 164 -8.73 -3.68 15.18
N TRP A 165 -8.61 -2.49 14.58
CA TRP A 165 -7.68 -2.24 13.47
C TRP A 165 -6.23 -2.49 13.89
N LYS A 166 -5.80 -1.93 15.03
CA LYS A 166 -4.45 -2.13 15.56
C LYS A 166 -4.17 -3.60 15.84
N LYS A 167 -5.16 -4.35 16.33
CA LYS A 167 -5.02 -5.78 16.56
C LYS A 167 -4.78 -6.56 15.26
N MET A 168 -5.57 -6.32 14.22
CA MET A 168 -5.35 -6.95 12.91
C MET A 168 -4.00 -6.55 12.31
N ASN A 169 -3.65 -5.27 12.38
CA ASN A 169 -2.37 -4.79 11.85
C ASN A 169 -1.15 -5.30 12.66
N SER A 170 -1.29 -5.57 13.96
CA SER A 170 -0.20 -6.16 14.75
C SER A 170 0.21 -7.55 14.26
N VAL A 171 -0.70 -8.27 13.58
CA VAL A 171 -0.42 -9.57 12.96
C VAL A 171 0.15 -9.40 11.55
N LEU A 172 -0.49 -8.59 10.71
CA LEU A 172 -0.09 -8.43 9.31
C LEU A 172 1.14 -7.53 9.15
N SER A 173 1.28 -6.50 9.98
CA SER A 173 2.34 -5.48 9.93
C SER A 173 2.49 -4.85 8.54
N ILE A 174 1.36 -4.50 7.91
CA ILE A 174 1.31 -3.94 6.55
C ILE A 174 1.02 -2.45 6.53
N ALA A 175 0.46 -1.90 7.61
CA ALA A 175 0.20 -0.48 7.71
C ALA A 175 1.09 0.12 8.81
N PRO A 176 2.03 1.00 8.46
CA PRO A 176 2.95 1.61 9.42
C PRO A 176 2.21 2.45 10.46
N ILE A 177 2.70 2.40 11.71
CA ILE A 177 2.11 3.12 12.84
C ILE A 177 2.85 4.45 13.10
N ASN A 178 4.10 4.58 12.65
CA ASN A 178 4.97 5.73 12.94
C ASN A 178 4.92 6.80 11.84
N GLU A 179 4.87 8.07 12.26
CA GLU A 179 4.70 9.27 11.44
C GLU A 179 5.76 9.50 10.35
N GLY A 180 6.95 8.88 10.44
CA GLY A 180 8.03 9.05 9.46
C GLY A 180 7.78 8.41 8.08
N ILE A 181 6.68 7.71 7.89
CA ILE A 181 6.36 6.97 6.67
C ILE A 181 5.25 7.65 5.86
N GLU A 182 4.54 8.57 6.48
CA GLU A 182 3.52 9.39 5.84
C GLU A 182 4.10 10.20 4.68
N ASN A 183 5.35 10.65 4.81
CA ASN A 183 6.08 11.35 3.76
C ASN A 183 6.49 10.41 2.61
N ALA A 184 6.89 9.16 2.88
CA ALA A 184 7.31 8.23 1.84
C ALA A 184 6.15 7.72 0.97
N VAL A 185 4.93 7.75 1.49
CA VAL A 185 3.72 7.39 0.73
C VAL A 185 3.15 8.60 0.00
N GLN A 186 3.36 9.81 0.51
CA GLN A 186 3.06 11.08 -0.17
C GLN A 186 4.16 11.49 -1.16
N GLU A 187 5.43 11.13 -0.91
CA GLU A 187 6.54 11.32 -1.85
C GLU A 187 6.45 10.39 -3.07
N THR A 188 5.64 9.32 -3.04
CA THR A 188 5.29 8.55 -4.24
C THR A 188 4.20 9.22 -5.11
N GLN A 189 3.60 10.32 -4.65
CA GLN A 189 2.99 11.32 -5.51
C GLN A 189 4.12 12.29 -5.87
N SER A 190 4.84 11.96 -6.94
CA SER A 190 6.06 12.55 -7.44
C SER A 190 6.16 14.07 -7.20
N ASP A 191 7.37 14.56 -6.90
CA ASP A 191 7.73 15.99 -6.95
C ASP A 191 7.28 16.67 -8.25
N SER A 192 7.17 15.92 -9.37
CA SER A 192 6.60 16.40 -10.64
C SER A 192 5.07 16.64 -10.55
N ASP A 193 4.32 15.82 -9.81
CA ASP A 193 2.87 15.98 -9.66
C ASP A 193 2.55 17.09 -8.64
N SER A 194 3.37 17.26 -7.61
CA SER A 194 3.26 18.38 -6.65
C SER A 194 3.56 19.70 -7.34
N ALA A 195 4.66 19.78 -8.10
CA ALA A 195 5.02 20.99 -8.85
C ALA A 195 3.99 21.30 -9.94
N ALA A 196 3.47 20.28 -10.65
CA ALA A 196 2.41 20.46 -11.64
C ALA A 196 1.08 20.91 -10.98
N PHE A 197 0.75 20.38 -9.81
CA PHE A 197 -0.44 20.78 -9.05
C PHE A 197 -0.30 22.20 -8.49
N GLU A 198 0.84 22.58 -7.90
CA GLU A 198 1.12 23.93 -7.43
C GLU A 198 1.08 24.95 -8.59
N GLN A 199 1.67 24.58 -9.74
CA GLN A 199 1.63 25.41 -10.94
C GLN A 199 0.20 25.56 -11.45
N ALA A 200 -0.60 24.51 -11.46
CA ALA A 200 -2.01 24.55 -11.85
C ALA A 200 -2.84 25.40 -10.85
N GLN A 201 -2.56 25.32 -9.56
CA GLN A 201 -3.17 26.21 -8.54
C GLN A 201 -2.83 27.67 -8.78
N GLN A 202 -1.58 27.97 -9.15
CA GLN A 202 -1.16 29.32 -9.46
C GLN A 202 -1.93 29.84 -10.69
N TRP A 203 -2.02 29.05 -11.76
CA TRP A 203 -2.82 29.42 -12.94
C TRP A 203 -4.31 29.60 -12.64
N ALA A 204 -4.89 28.82 -11.72
CA ALA A 204 -6.27 29.01 -11.29
C ALA A 204 -6.47 30.35 -10.57
N ARG A 205 -5.53 30.77 -9.72
CA ARG A 205 -5.56 32.10 -9.06
C ARG A 205 -5.41 33.24 -10.06
N GLU A 206 -4.47 33.12 -11.00
CA GLU A 206 -4.25 34.09 -12.08
C GLU A 206 -5.49 34.19 -12.99
N MET A 207 -6.15 33.05 -13.26
CA MET A 207 -7.41 33.01 -14.01
C MET A 207 -8.54 33.75 -13.30
N ASP A 208 -8.65 33.60 -11.96
CA ASP A 208 -9.67 34.34 -11.18
C ASP A 208 -9.41 35.86 -11.18
N VAL A 209 -8.15 36.29 -11.19
CA VAL A 209 -7.77 37.70 -11.34
C VAL A 209 -8.15 38.21 -12.73
N ALA A 210 -7.75 37.50 -13.79
CA ALA A 210 -8.09 37.85 -15.16
C ALA A 210 -9.61 37.99 -15.38
N ARG A 211 -10.42 37.13 -14.76
CA ARG A 211 -11.88 37.21 -14.78
C ARG A 211 -12.42 38.46 -14.08
N LYS A 212 -11.85 38.85 -12.94
CA LYS A 212 -12.23 40.09 -12.23
C LYS A 212 -11.95 41.33 -13.09
N ASP A 213 -10.85 41.28 -13.84
CA ASP A 213 -10.44 42.34 -14.76
C ASP A 213 -11.15 42.27 -16.14
N LYS A 214 -12.05 41.29 -16.33
CA LYS A 214 -12.76 40.97 -17.57
C LYS A 214 -11.86 40.67 -18.77
N ASP A 215 -10.64 40.19 -18.52
CA ASP A 215 -9.72 39.68 -19.52
C ASP A 215 -10.02 38.20 -19.81
N TRP A 216 -11.00 37.99 -20.66
CA TRP A 216 -11.48 36.65 -21.02
C TRP A 216 -10.44 35.87 -21.82
N ALA A 217 -9.62 36.53 -22.64
CA ALA A 217 -8.61 35.88 -23.45
C ALA A 217 -7.52 35.22 -22.58
N THR A 218 -7.03 35.96 -21.57
CA THR A 218 -6.07 35.42 -20.61
C THR A 218 -6.69 34.33 -19.73
N SER A 219 -7.94 34.48 -19.31
CA SER A 219 -8.67 33.49 -18.53
C SER A 219 -8.82 32.16 -19.27
N ASP A 220 -9.17 32.19 -20.56
CA ASP A 220 -9.33 30.98 -21.36
C ASP A 220 -7.98 30.29 -21.64
N ALA A 221 -6.93 31.05 -21.94
CA ALA A 221 -5.58 30.52 -22.12
C ALA A 221 -5.04 29.84 -20.87
N LEU A 222 -5.33 30.37 -19.67
CA LEU A 222 -4.96 29.75 -18.41
C LEU A 222 -5.74 28.48 -18.10
N ARG A 223 -7.05 28.46 -18.47
CA ARG A 223 -7.86 27.23 -18.36
C ARG A 223 -7.30 26.11 -19.23
N ASP A 224 -6.93 26.43 -20.48
CA ASP A 224 -6.37 25.43 -21.40
C ASP A 224 -5.04 24.86 -20.86
N LYS A 225 -4.17 25.69 -20.28
CA LYS A 225 -2.95 25.23 -19.63
C LYS A 225 -3.23 24.28 -18.45
N ILE A 226 -4.25 24.57 -17.63
CA ILE A 226 -4.66 23.71 -16.52
C ILE A 226 -5.16 22.36 -17.06
N HIS A 227 -5.95 22.39 -18.15
CA HIS A 227 -6.44 21.17 -18.81
C HIS A 227 -5.32 20.33 -19.44
N GLU A 228 -4.35 20.96 -20.12
CA GLU A 228 -3.16 20.30 -20.68
C GLU A 228 -2.29 19.68 -19.59
N ALA A 229 -2.21 20.30 -18.42
CA ALA A 229 -1.52 19.76 -17.26
C ALA A 229 -2.28 18.59 -16.56
N GLY A 230 -3.45 18.19 -17.08
CA GLY A 230 -4.22 17.05 -16.56
C GLY A 230 -5.16 17.38 -15.39
N PHE A 231 -5.51 18.67 -15.22
CA PHE A 231 -6.41 19.12 -14.15
C PHE A 231 -7.70 19.71 -14.72
N GLU A 232 -8.76 19.71 -13.91
CA GLU A 232 -10.04 20.37 -14.19
C GLU A 232 -10.29 21.48 -13.18
N VAL A 233 -10.84 22.61 -13.65
CA VAL A 233 -11.21 23.76 -12.81
C VAL A 233 -12.66 23.62 -12.38
N GLN A 234 -12.91 23.61 -11.08
CA GLN A 234 -14.25 23.74 -10.50
C GLN A 234 -14.43 25.14 -9.91
N GLN A 235 -15.52 25.81 -10.28
CA GLN A 235 -15.87 27.10 -9.70
C GLN A 235 -16.65 26.92 -8.40
N GLY A 236 -16.18 27.55 -7.31
CA GLY A 236 -16.87 27.66 -6.04
C GLY A 236 -17.19 29.13 -5.70
N GLU A 237 -17.97 29.37 -4.66
CA GLU A 237 -18.32 30.70 -4.17
C GLU A 237 -17.09 31.51 -3.73
N ASP A 238 -16.03 30.83 -3.24
CA ASP A 238 -14.79 31.47 -2.75
C ASP A 238 -13.64 31.52 -3.78
N GLY A 239 -13.87 31.09 -5.04
CA GLY A 239 -12.88 31.07 -6.12
C GLY A 239 -12.80 29.73 -6.86
N SER A 240 -11.84 29.66 -7.82
CA SER A 240 -11.62 28.46 -8.62
C SER A 240 -10.76 27.44 -7.85
N THR A 241 -11.23 26.21 -7.76
CA THR A 241 -10.50 25.05 -7.26
C THR A 241 -10.13 24.11 -8.40
N ILE A 242 -9.01 23.41 -8.27
CA ILE A 242 -8.58 22.44 -9.28
C ILE A 242 -8.74 21.02 -8.77
N LYS A 243 -9.14 20.11 -9.64
CA LYS A 243 -9.18 18.67 -9.42
C LYS A 243 -8.45 17.95 -10.54
N ARG A 244 -7.81 16.83 -10.22
CA ARG A 244 -7.18 15.99 -11.23
C ARG A 244 -8.27 15.35 -12.11
N LYS A 245 -8.08 15.37 -13.43
CA LYS A 245 -8.94 14.69 -14.37
C LYS A 245 -8.76 13.19 -14.20
N LEU A 246 -9.84 12.49 -13.83
CA LEU A 246 -9.86 11.03 -13.81
C LEU A 246 -9.96 10.54 -15.25
N SER A 247 -8.85 10.01 -15.76
CA SER A 247 -8.82 9.31 -17.06
C SER A 247 -9.27 7.86 -16.92
#